data_57b2c94eb9c335e91813d26a4c4c3b85
#
_entry.id   57b2c94eb9c335e91813d26a4c4c3b85
#
_cell.length_a   1.000
_cell.length_b   1.000
_cell.length_c   1.000
_cell.angle_alpha   90.00
_cell.angle_beta   90.00
_cell.angle_gamma   90.00
#
_symmetry.space_group_name_H-M   'P 1'
#
loop_
_entity.id
_entity.type
_entity.pdbx_description
1 polymer ?
#
loop_
_entity_poly.entity_id
_entity_poly.type
_entity_poly.pdbx_seq_one_letter_code
_entity_poly.pdbx_strand_id
1 'polypeptide(L)'
;LALDPYSASCVLTDVNTGEVRALVSYPSYDNNRLANGIDAEYYSRISSGEDLSRPMWNYATQMRTAPGSTFKMVSSTAALMEHVIDLTTRIECPGIFTRFSDYQPRCWKRSGHGSLNVSEAITNSCNVFFYEVGYQLGLNGDKYDQDLGNEKLAKYASMYGLNEKSGIEIEESEPQISDALSVVSAIGQGTNNFTTVGLARYVTTVANSGTCYDLTLLDKVTDTSGNLLVNYSANVRNTIDMPQSYWNAIHQGMRGVVQNKKYYQDFGVEVAGKTGTAEEDKSRPNHGLFVGYAPYDNPEVSMAIRIANGYSSDYACQLSKQLMTVYFDLDENGALTDSQTALSLETVVGGGD
;
A
#
# COMPACT_ATOMS: atom_id res chain seq x y z
N LEU A 1 -8.60 -13.98 13.17
CA LEU A 1 -9.26 -12.70 13.39
C LEU A 1 -10.72 -12.95 13.69
N ALA A 2 -11.22 -12.44 14.83
CA ALA A 2 -12.65 -12.50 15.17
C ALA A 2 -13.52 -11.57 14.29
N LEU A 3 -12.93 -10.98 13.24
CA LEU A 3 -13.64 -10.25 12.21
C LEU A 3 -13.93 -11.24 11.09
N ASP A 4 -15.21 -11.42 10.81
CA ASP A 4 -15.69 -12.06 9.59
C ASP A 4 -15.91 -10.94 8.56
N PRO A 5 -14.87 -10.49 7.83
CA PRO A 5 -15.02 -9.39 6.91
C PRO A 5 -15.85 -9.81 5.71
N TYR A 6 -16.70 -8.92 5.22
CA TYR A 6 -17.46 -9.17 4.01
C TYR A 6 -16.57 -9.55 2.81
N SER A 7 -15.43 -8.89 2.67
CA SER A 7 -14.35 -9.29 1.77
C SER A 7 -13.01 -8.73 2.23
N ALA A 8 -11.95 -9.43 1.86
CA ALA A 8 -10.58 -8.99 2.11
C ALA A 8 -9.67 -9.40 0.96
N SER A 9 -8.55 -8.72 0.81
CA SER A 9 -7.52 -9.11 -0.13
C SER A 9 -6.13 -8.74 0.41
N CYS A 10 -5.15 -9.54 0.04
CA CYS A 10 -3.76 -9.32 0.40
C CYS A 10 -2.87 -9.73 -0.75
N VAL A 11 -1.84 -8.93 -1.03
CA VAL A 11 -0.80 -9.24 -2.00
C VAL A 11 0.54 -8.98 -1.34
N LEU A 12 1.43 -9.98 -1.37
CA LEU A 12 2.83 -9.91 -0.96
C LEU A 12 3.70 -9.99 -2.21
N THR A 13 4.71 -9.15 -2.30
CA THR A 13 5.63 -9.08 -3.44
C THR A 13 7.08 -9.04 -2.97
N ASP A 14 7.94 -9.66 -3.74
CA ASP A 14 9.38 -9.50 -3.60
C ASP A 14 9.77 -8.07 -4.00
N VAL A 15 10.53 -7.41 -3.14
CA VAL A 15 10.88 -5.98 -3.32
C VAL A 15 11.89 -5.78 -4.45
N ASN A 16 12.70 -6.79 -4.77
CA ASN A 16 13.80 -6.70 -5.72
C ASN A 16 13.46 -7.21 -7.12
N THR A 17 12.32 -7.91 -7.27
CA THR A 17 11.97 -8.57 -8.54
C THR A 17 10.54 -8.25 -9.02
N GLY A 18 9.64 -7.87 -8.11
CA GLY A 18 8.22 -7.73 -8.42
C GLY A 18 7.46 -9.07 -8.48
N GLU A 19 8.11 -10.19 -8.14
CA GLU A 19 7.42 -11.48 -8.01
C GLU A 19 6.34 -11.42 -6.94
N VAL A 20 5.16 -11.93 -7.25
CA VAL A 20 4.07 -12.07 -6.29
C VAL A 20 4.29 -13.33 -5.44
N ARG A 21 4.68 -13.14 -4.18
CA ARG A 21 4.90 -14.22 -3.22
C ARG A 21 3.61 -14.81 -2.67
N ALA A 22 2.56 -14.00 -2.56
CA ALA A 22 1.22 -14.43 -2.20
C ALA A 22 0.16 -13.47 -2.75
N LEU A 23 -0.94 -14.02 -3.23
CA LEU A 23 -2.13 -13.28 -3.65
C LEU A 23 -3.35 -13.95 -3.05
N VAL A 24 -4.05 -13.24 -2.19
CA VAL A 24 -5.21 -13.76 -1.45
C VAL A 24 -6.44 -12.92 -1.76
N SER A 25 -7.51 -13.60 -2.13
CA SER A 25 -8.85 -13.06 -2.30
C SER A 25 -9.80 -13.77 -1.33
N TYR A 26 -10.51 -13.02 -0.50
CA TYR A 26 -11.48 -13.56 0.45
C TYR A 26 -12.84 -12.85 0.30
N PRO A 27 -13.96 -13.58 0.30
CA PRO A 27 -14.03 -15.04 0.28
C PRO A 27 -13.54 -15.60 -1.05
N SER A 28 -13.25 -16.90 -1.06
CA SER A 28 -12.84 -17.64 -2.24
C SER A 28 -13.70 -18.90 -2.36
N TYR A 29 -13.43 -19.71 -3.35
CA TYR A 29 -14.14 -20.97 -3.61
C TYR A 29 -13.22 -22.17 -3.50
N ASP A 30 -13.80 -23.35 -3.26
CA ASP A 30 -13.06 -24.61 -3.26
C ASP A 30 -12.84 -25.08 -4.70
N ASN A 31 -11.63 -24.85 -5.20
CA ASN A 31 -11.22 -25.22 -6.55
C ASN A 31 -11.17 -26.74 -6.76
N ASN A 32 -11.00 -27.55 -5.69
CA ASN A 32 -11.02 -29.01 -5.82
C ASN A 32 -12.38 -29.55 -6.29
N ARG A 33 -13.47 -28.85 -5.93
CA ARG A 33 -14.82 -29.19 -6.39
C ARG A 33 -15.07 -28.91 -7.88
N LEU A 34 -14.11 -28.24 -8.55
CA LEU A 34 -14.19 -27.88 -9.96
C LEU A 34 -13.10 -28.58 -10.81
N ALA A 35 -12.07 -29.17 -10.17
CA ALA A 35 -10.87 -29.64 -10.86
C ALA A 35 -11.03 -30.95 -11.65
N ASN A 36 -11.72 -31.96 -11.09
CA ASN A 36 -11.83 -33.32 -11.67
C ASN A 36 -13.27 -33.70 -12.09
N GLY A 37 -14.03 -32.73 -12.50
CA GLY A 37 -15.47 -32.81 -12.78
C GLY A 37 -16.16 -31.73 -11.99
N ILE A 38 -16.99 -30.96 -12.69
CA ILE A 38 -17.68 -29.82 -12.07
C ILE A 38 -18.80 -30.35 -11.16
N ASP A 39 -18.72 -30.02 -9.86
CA ASP A 39 -19.85 -30.10 -8.96
C ASP A 39 -20.88 -29.03 -9.37
N ALA A 40 -21.89 -29.45 -10.12
CA ALA A 40 -22.84 -28.55 -10.79
C ALA A 40 -23.67 -27.72 -9.77
N GLU A 41 -24.02 -28.31 -8.63
CA GLU A 41 -24.79 -27.62 -7.58
C GLU A 41 -23.92 -26.53 -6.94
N TYR A 42 -22.67 -26.90 -6.60
CA TYR A 42 -21.72 -25.96 -6.05
C TYR A 42 -21.42 -24.80 -7.02
N TYR A 43 -21.14 -25.14 -8.29
CA TYR A 43 -20.86 -24.13 -9.32
C TYR A 43 -22.05 -23.20 -9.53
N SER A 44 -23.28 -23.74 -9.61
CA SER A 44 -24.50 -22.94 -9.74
C SER A 44 -24.62 -21.94 -8.58
N ARG A 45 -24.36 -22.37 -7.35
CA ARG A 45 -24.44 -21.52 -6.16
C ARG A 45 -23.42 -20.39 -6.20
N ILE A 46 -22.12 -20.68 -6.49
CA ILE A 46 -21.05 -19.66 -6.45
C ILE A 46 -21.08 -18.73 -7.67
N SER A 47 -21.72 -19.12 -8.77
CA SER A 47 -21.82 -18.35 -10.03
C SER A 47 -23.16 -17.63 -10.21
N SER A 48 -24.20 -17.98 -9.45
CA SER A 48 -25.57 -17.46 -9.64
C SER A 48 -25.73 -15.96 -9.41
N GLY A 49 -24.77 -15.31 -8.72
CA GLY A 49 -24.88 -13.92 -8.29
C GLY A 49 -25.82 -13.73 -7.07
N GLU A 50 -26.47 -14.79 -6.58
CA GLU A 50 -27.27 -14.78 -5.36
C GLU A 50 -26.37 -14.73 -4.12
N ASP A 51 -25.19 -15.32 -4.21
CA ASP A 51 -24.14 -15.19 -3.19
C ASP A 51 -23.50 -13.79 -3.29
N LEU A 52 -23.97 -12.89 -2.45
CA LEU A 52 -23.47 -11.50 -2.39
C LEU A 52 -21.99 -11.41 -2.04
N SER A 53 -21.39 -12.46 -1.48
CA SER A 53 -19.97 -12.52 -1.19
C SER A 53 -19.12 -12.70 -2.44
N ARG A 54 -19.72 -13.09 -3.59
CA ARG A 54 -19.05 -13.25 -4.90
C ARG A 54 -17.73 -14.01 -4.82
N PRO A 55 -17.70 -15.26 -4.37
CA PRO A 55 -16.46 -15.99 -4.12
C PRO A 55 -15.61 -16.24 -5.37
N MET A 56 -16.18 -16.14 -6.57
CA MET A 56 -15.46 -16.21 -7.85
C MET A 56 -14.83 -14.87 -8.27
N TRP A 57 -15.16 -13.78 -7.58
CA TRP A 57 -14.56 -12.47 -7.84
C TRP A 57 -13.20 -12.35 -7.17
N ASN A 58 -12.16 -12.02 -7.93
CA ASN A 58 -10.86 -11.81 -7.36
C ASN A 58 -10.75 -10.41 -6.74
N TYR A 59 -10.92 -10.33 -5.42
CA TYR A 59 -10.88 -9.07 -4.67
C TYR A 59 -9.51 -8.40 -4.67
N ALA A 60 -8.43 -9.14 -4.97
CA ALA A 60 -7.09 -8.57 -5.02
C ALA A 60 -6.82 -7.83 -6.34
N THR A 61 -7.36 -8.33 -7.45
CA THR A 61 -7.07 -7.80 -8.79
C THR A 61 -8.24 -7.07 -9.44
N GLN A 62 -9.48 -7.37 -9.06
CA GLN A 62 -10.65 -6.79 -9.72
C GLN A 62 -11.39 -5.74 -8.89
N MET A 63 -11.33 -5.83 -7.54
CA MET A 63 -11.96 -4.83 -6.68
C MET A 63 -11.02 -3.63 -6.51
N ARG A 64 -11.55 -2.45 -6.82
CA ARG A 64 -10.86 -1.17 -6.61
C ARG A 64 -11.44 -0.46 -5.41
N THR A 65 -10.61 0.35 -4.76
CA THR A 65 -11.03 1.22 -3.66
C THR A 65 -10.12 2.44 -3.58
N ALA A 66 -10.62 3.53 -3.02
CA ALA A 66 -9.79 4.68 -2.72
C ALA A 66 -8.64 4.26 -1.78
N PRO A 67 -7.39 4.66 -2.04
CA PRO A 67 -6.25 4.27 -1.22
C PRO A 67 -6.25 4.97 0.15
N GLY A 68 -6.97 6.07 0.30
CA GLY A 68 -6.92 6.91 1.48
C GLY A 68 -5.48 7.27 1.84
N SER A 69 -5.18 7.32 3.13
CA SER A 69 -3.86 7.75 3.63
C SER A 69 -2.68 6.89 3.16
N THR A 70 -2.88 5.75 2.49
CA THR A 70 -1.77 5.01 1.87
C THR A 70 -1.21 5.73 0.63
N PHE A 71 -1.92 6.69 0.06
CA PHE A 71 -1.46 7.52 -1.06
C PHE A 71 -0.47 8.64 -0.64
N LYS A 72 -0.34 8.91 0.66
CA LYS A 72 0.45 10.04 1.16
C LYS A 72 1.94 10.00 0.81
N MET A 73 2.51 8.83 0.50
CA MET A 73 3.89 8.76 0.01
C MET A 73 4.00 9.33 -1.41
N VAL A 74 3.01 9.10 -2.29
CA VAL A 74 2.93 9.78 -3.61
C VAL A 74 2.89 11.29 -3.43
N SER A 75 2.01 11.77 -2.54
CA SER A 75 1.87 13.21 -2.27
C SER A 75 3.12 13.81 -1.67
N SER A 76 3.85 13.07 -0.83
CA SER A 76 5.15 13.49 -0.27
C SER A 76 6.21 13.59 -1.37
N THR A 77 6.28 12.60 -2.26
CA THR A 77 7.18 12.63 -3.42
C THR A 77 6.87 13.82 -4.31
N ALA A 78 5.60 14.03 -4.65
CA ALA A 78 5.19 15.18 -5.45
C ALA A 78 5.59 16.51 -4.79
N ALA A 79 5.34 16.66 -3.49
CA ALA A 79 5.64 17.88 -2.76
C ALA A 79 7.14 18.20 -2.70
N LEU A 80 7.97 17.19 -2.45
CA LEU A 80 9.43 17.32 -2.39
C LEU A 80 10.04 17.56 -3.78
N MET A 81 9.59 16.84 -4.81
CA MET A 81 10.12 16.94 -6.17
C MET A 81 9.67 18.19 -6.92
N GLU A 82 8.48 18.70 -6.62
CA GLU A 82 8.00 19.99 -7.13
C GLU A 82 8.47 21.18 -6.27
N HIS A 83 9.29 20.90 -5.23
CA HIS A 83 9.87 21.89 -4.33
C HIS A 83 8.83 22.81 -3.64
N VAL A 84 7.60 22.33 -3.46
CA VAL A 84 6.59 23.05 -2.67
C VAL A 84 6.83 22.89 -1.17
N ILE A 85 7.58 21.87 -0.78
CA ILE A 85 8.21 21.70 0.52
C ILE A 85 9.64 21.20 0.36
N ASP A 86 10.44 21.32 1.42
CA ASP A 86 11.71 20.64 1.62
C ASP A 86 11.68 19.80 2.91
N LEU A 87 12.79 19.13 3.25
CA LEU A 87 12.88 18.28 4.44
C LEU A 87 12.76 19.06 5.77
N THR A 88 13.03 20.37 5.74
CA THR A 88 12.97 21.26 6.91
C THR A 88 11.65 22.00 7.03
N THR A 89 10.86 22.01 5.96
CA THR A 89 9.56 22.68 5.92
C THR A 89 8.63 22.10 6.97
N ARG A 90 8.05 22.99 7.78
CA ARG A 90 7.07 22.63 8.80
C ARG A 90 5.72 23.28 8.50
N ILE A 91 4.68 22.47 8.52
CA ILE A 91 3.30 22.92 8.30
C ILE A 91 2.51 22.73 9.60
N GLU A 92 1.83 23.79 10.02
CA GLU A 92 0.98 23.78 11.21
C GLU A 92 -0.35 23.06 10.93
N CYS A 93 -0.73 22.16 11.81
CA CYS A 93 -2.03 21.49 11.78
C CYS A 93 -2.89 21.91 12.97
N PRO A 94 -3.78 22.90 12.82
CA PRO A 94 -4.71 23.29 13.87
C PRO A 94 -5.94 22.38 14.00
N GLY A 95 -6.00 21.28 13.22
CA GLY A 95 -7.12 20.35 13.18
C GLY A 95 -8.15 20.63 12.08
N ILE A 96 -8.00 21.73 11.37
CA ILE A 96 -8.86 22.15 10.26
C ILE A 96 -8.03 22.84 9.18
N PHE A 97 -8.35 22.59 7.91
CA PHE A 97 -7.77 23.27 6.76
C PHE A 97 -8.68 24.45 6.37
N THR A 98 -8.13 25.65 6.15
CA THR A 98 -8.90 26.90 6.03
C THR A 98 -8.53 27.75 4.82
N ARG A 99 -7.80 27.20 3.82
CA ARG A 99 -7.43 27.95 2.61
C ARG A 99 -8.62 28.34 1.74
N PHE A 100 -9.70 27.57 1.81
CA PHE A 100 -10.96 27.88 1.13
C PHE A 100 -12.00 28.37 2.12
N SER A 101 -12.86 29.29 1.70
CA SER A 101 -13.95 29.80 2.53
C SER A 101 -15.13 28.83 2.62
N ASP A 102 -15.38 28.07 1.55
CA ASP A 102 -16.53 27.20 1.34
C ASP A 102 -16.23 25.71 1.55
N TYR A 103 -14.95 25.33 1.65
CA TYR A 103 -14.52 23.96 1.89
C TYR A 103 -13.41 23.90 2.93
N GLN A 104 -13.75 23.54 4.16
CA GLN A 104 -12.83 23.48 5.29
C GLN A 104 -12.77 22.09 5.92
N PRO A 105 -12.11 21.12 5.26
CA PRO A 105 -12.04 19.76 5.75
C PRO A 105 -11.19 19.66 7.02
N ARG A 106 -11.56 18.70 7.88
CA ARG A 106 -10.93 18.53 9.19
C ARG A 106 -9.90 17.39 9.18
N CYS A 107 -8.88 17.57 10.00
CA CYS A 107 -8.00 16.46 10.36
C CYS A 107 -8.75 15.43 11.22
N TRP A 108 -8.29 14.18 11.19
CA TRP A 108 -8.81 13.15 12.08
C TRP A 108 -8.55 13.50 13.56
N LYS A 109 -7.40 14.10 13.87
CA LYS A 109 -7.12 14.69 15.19
C LYS A 109 -7.68 16.11 15.24
N ARG A 110 -8.84 16.25 15.82
CA ARG A 110 -9.60 17.53 15.84
C ARG A 110 -8.88 18.65 16.59
N SER A 111 -8.05 18.31 17.60
CA SER A 111 -7.23 19.28 18.34
C SER A 111 -5.96 19.72 17.57
N GLY A 112 -5.74 19.17 16.38
CA GLY A 112 -4.53 19.42 15.61
C GLY A 112 -3.34 18.57 16.03
N HIS A 113 -2.35 18.53 15.16
CA HIS A 113 -1.07 17.84 15.39
C HIS A 113 0.05 18.81 15.75
N GLY A 114 -0.20 20.13 15.68
CA GLY A 114 0.86 21.14 15.77
C GLY A 114 1.72 21.17 14.50
N SER A 115 2.93 21.63 14.66
CA SER A 115 3.90 21.83 13.58
C SER A 115 4.60 20.53 13.21
N LEU A 116 4.47 20.08 11.95
CA LEU A 116 5.00 18.81 11.45
C LEU A 116 5.87 19.02 10.21
N ASN A 117 6.95 18.24 10.08
CA ASN A 117 7.63 18.02 8.81
C ASN A 117 7.00 16.82 8.05
N VAL A 118 7.53 16.49 6.86
CA VAL A 118 6.96 15.45 6.00
C VAL A 118 6.97 14.06 6.64
N SER A 119 8.06 13.66 7.32
CA SER A 119 8.16 12.37 8.01
C SER A 119 7.17 12.26 9.16
N GLU A 120 7.08 13.30 9.98
CA GLU A 120 6.13 13.40 11.09
C GLU A 120 4.68 13.41 10.58
N ALA A 121 4.43 14.05 9.43
CA ALA A 121 3.10 14.09 8.80
C ALA A 121 2.66 12.71 8.29
N ILE A 122 3.58 11.91 7.72
CA ILE A 122 3.33 10.51 7.34
C ILE A 122 3.05 9.67 8.60
N THR A 123 3.92 9.78 9.62
CA THR A 123 3.80 9.05 10.90
C THR A 123 2.45 9.30 11.56
N ASN A 124 2.05 10.57 11.66
CA ASN A 124 0.79 10.97 12.29
C ASN A 124 -0.40 10.90 11.34
N SER A 125 -0.19 10.52 10.08
CA SER A 125 -1.25 10.52 9.06
C SER A 125 -2.02 11.84 9.00
N CYS A 126 -1.32 12.99 9.12
CA CYS A 126 -1.93 14.31 9.24
C CYS A 126 -2.63 14.72 7.94
N ASN A 127 -3.97 14.85 7.96
CA ASN A 127 -4.69 15.27 6.77
C ASN A 127 -4.44 16.72 6.41
N VAL A 128 -4.36 17.62 7.40
CA VAL A 128 -4.16 19.07 7.14
C VAL A 128 -2.82 19.32 6.45
N PHE A 129 -1.75 18.61 6.84
CA PHE A 129 -0.47 18.70 6.14
C PHE A 129 -0.64 18.37 4.65
N PHE A 130 -1.31 17.27 4.32
CA PHE A 130 -1.49 16.85 2.94
C PHE A 130 -2.57 17.64 2.19
N TYR A 131 -3.53 18.23 2.86
CA TYR A 131 -4.41 19.25 2.25
C TYR A 131 -3.60 20.47 1.81
N GLU A 132 -2.69 20.95 2.66
CA GLU A 132 -1.80 22.07 2.33
C GLU A 132 -0.88 21.70 1.16
N VAL A 133 -0.31 20.47 1.14
CA VAL A 133 0.46 19.96 0.00
C VAL A 133 -0.37 19.98 -1.29
N GLY A 134 -1.59 19.44 -1.28
CA GLY A 134 -2.46 19.45 -2.45
C GLY A 134 -2.85 20.87 -2.91
N TYR A 135 -3.00 21.80 -1.98
CA TYR A 135 -3.22 23.20 -2.30
C TYR A 135 -1.98 23.84 -2.94
N GLN A 136 -0.80 23.66 -2.36
CA GLN A 136 0.44 24.24 -2.86
C GLN A 136 0.85 23.67 -4.23
N LEU A 137 0.63 22.39 -4.48
CA LEU A 137 0.84 21.78 -5.80
C LEU A 137 -0.03 22.44 -6.88
N GLY A 138 -1.24 22.89 -6.52
CA GLY A 138 -2.15 23.59 -7.41
C GLY A 138 -1.90 25.10 -7.53
N LEU A 139 -0.90 25.66 -6.86
CA LEU A 139 -0.63 27.08 -6.99
C LEU A 139 0.06 27.41 -8.32
N ASN A 140 -0.53 28.35 -9.06
CA ASN A 140 0.04 29.01 -10.23
C ASN A 140 0.17 30.52 -9.91
N GLY A 141 1.33 30.92 -9.41
CA GLY A 141 1.48 32.20 -8.72
C GLY A 141 0.58 32.25 -7.47
N ASP A 142 -0.26 33.27 -7.38
CA ASP A 142 -1.21 33.43 -6.24
C ASP A 142 -2.58 32.77 -6.48
N LYS A 143 -2.79 32.15 -7.63
CA LYS A 143 -4.06 31.51 -7.97
C LYS A 143 -3.97 30.00 -7.77
N TYR A 144 -4.98 29.47 -7.09
CA TYR A 144 -5.18 28.03 -7.03
C TYR A 144 -5.83 27.51 -8.31
N ASP A 145 -5.20 26.50 -8.89
CA ASP A 145 -5.64 25.73 -10.04
C ASP A 145 -5.68 24.25 -9.67
N GLN A 146 -6.87 23.72 -9.58
CA GLN A 146 -7.10 22.31 -9.24
C GLN A 146 -6.47 21.36 -10.24
N ASP A 147 -6.55 21.68 -11.55
CA ASP A 147 -6.11 20.81 -12.60
C ASP A 147 -4.57 20.70 -12.60
N LEU A 148 -3.87 21.81 -12.35
CA LEU A 148 -2.43 21.81 -12.15
C LEU A 148 -2.01 20.92 -10.96
N GLY A 149 -2.73 21.02 -9.83
CA GLY A 149 -2.45 20.20 -8.66
C GLY A 149 -2.65 18.70 -8.94
N ASN A 150 -3.73 18.36 -9.66
CA ASN A 150 -4.00 16.98 -10.06
C ASN A 150 -3.00 16.46 -11.10
N GLU A 151 -2.60 17.29 -12.08
CA GLU A 151 -1.57 16.93 -13.06
C GLU A 151 -0.26 16.54 -12.37
N LYS A 152 0.18 17.33 -11.39
CA LYS A 152 1.39 17.01 -10.61
C LYS A 152 1.21 15.73 -9.78
N LEU A 153 0.09 15.56 -9.08
CA LEU A 153 -0.18 14.32 -8.34
C LEU A 153 -0.22 13.10 -9.27
N ALA A 154 -0.87 13.22 -10.42
CA ALA A 154 -0.96 12.15 -11.42
C ALA A 154 0.41 11.79 -12.01
N LYS A 155 1.27 12.79 -12.29
CA LYS A 155 2.65 12.57 -12.72
C LYS A 155 3.40 11.62 -11.78
N TYR A 156 3.40 11.93 -10.49
CA TYR A 156 4.10 11.09 -9.50
C TYR A 156 3.38 9.77 -9.23
N ALA A 157 2.05 9.74 -9.20
CA ALA A 157 1.30 8.49 -9.12
C ALA A 157 1.62 7.54 -10.28
N SER A 158 1.78 8.09 -11.50
CA SER A 158 2.18 7.32 -12.69
C SER A 158 3.59 6.75 -12.58
N MET A 159 4.52 7.49 -11.96
CA MET A 159 5.88 7.00 -11.72
C MET A 159 5.90 5.79 -10.76
N TYR A 160 4.93 5.70 -9.86
CA TYR A 160 4.68 4.55 -9.01
C TYR A 160 3.84 3.44 -9.67
N GLY A 161 3.50 3.58 -10.93
CA GLY A 161 2.70 2.62 -11.69
C GLY A 161 1.20 2.63 -11.38
N LEU A 162 0.67 3.66 -10.72
CA LEU A 162 -0.75 3.73 -10.34
C LEU A 162 -1.68 4.21 -11.48
N ASN A 163 -1.17 4.47 -12.67
CA ASN A 163 -1.93 4.87 -13.86
C ASN A 163 -2.26 3.71 -14.80
N GLU A 164 -1.76 2.51 -14.52
CA GLU A 164 -1.89 1.34 -15.39
C GLU A 164 -1.95 0.06 -14.56
N LYS A 165 -2.38 -1.05 -15.18
CA LYS A 165 -2.38 -2.38 -14.57
C LYS A 165 -0.99 -2.78 -14.12
N SER A 166 -0.94 -3.62 -13.09
CA SER A 166 0.32 -4.00 -12.43
C SER A 166 1.27 -4.86 -13.27
N GLY A 167 0.81 -5.38 -14.40
CA GLY A 167 1.56 -6.34 -15.23
C GLY A 167 1.27 -7.80 -14.92
N ILE A 168 0.51 -8.09 -13.84
CA ILE A 168 0.16 -9.45 -13.46
C ILE A 168 -0.60 -10.19 -14.57
N GLU A 169 -0.38 -11.49 -14.75
CA GLU A 169 -0.86 -12.27 -15.90
C GLU A 169 -2.34 -12.65 -15.83
N ILE A 170 -3.02 -12.32 -14.74
CA ILE A 170 -4.46 -12.57 -14.56
C ILE A 170 -5.26 -11.27 -14.72
N GLU A 171 -6.58 -11.39 -14.84
CA GLU A 171 -7.46 -10.24 -15.05
C GLU A 171 -7.34 -9.23 -13.91
N GLU A 172 -7.09 -7.98 -14.27
CA GLU A 172 -7.00 -6.84 -13.37
C GLU A 172 -7.87 -5.68 -13.87
N SER A 173 -8.56 -5.00 -12.95
CA SER A 173 -9.33 -3.79 -13.26
C SER A 173 -8.41 -2.60 -13.48
N GLU A 174 -8.77 -1.74 -14.45
CA GLU A 174 -8.06 -0.50 -14.74
C GLU A 174 -8.05 0.42 -13.51
N PRO A 175 -6.89 0.96 -13.12
CA PRO A 175 -6.81 1.92 -12.04
C PRO A 175 -7.38 3.28 -12.45
N GLN A 176 -7.67 4.11 -11.47
CA GLN A 176 -8.08 5.49 -11.70
C GLN A 176 -7.34 6.43 -10.75
N ILE A 177 -6.63 7.40 -11.32
CA ILE A 177 -6.06 8.53 -10.58
C ILE A 177 -7.12 9.61 -10.48
N SER A 178 -7.16 10.31 -9.35
CA SER A 178 -8.20 11.31 -9.08
C SER A 178 -8.10 12.54 -9.97
N ASP A 179 -9.24 12.97 -10.46
CA ASP A 179 -9.52 14.25 -11.12
C ASP A 179 -10.38 15.20 -10.25
N ALA A 180 -10.62 14.81 -9.00
CA ALA A 180 -11.33 15.63 -8.03
C ALA A 180 -10.45 16.80 -7.53
N LEU A 181 -10.93 17.55 -6.53
CA LEU A 181 -10.17 18.64 -5.88
C LEU A 181 -8.79 18.12 -5.41
N SER A 182 -7.67 18.73 -5.87
CA SER A 182 -6.30 18.24 -5.60
C SER A 182 -6.00 18.12 -4.10
N VAL A 183 -6.59 18.98 -3.28
CA VAL A 183 -6.54 18.92 -1.82
C VAL A 183 -7.09 17.59 -1.28
N VAL A 184 -8.18 17.08 -1.86
CA VAL A 184 -8.78 15.80 -1.48
C VAL A 184 -8.00 14.63 -2.11
N SER A 185 -7.54 14.80 -3.35
CA SER A 185 -6.73 13.82 -4.07
C SER A 185 -5.41 13.54 -3.33
N ALA A 186 -4.79 14.56 -2.74
CA ALA A 186 -3.53 14.44 -2.01
C ALA A 186 -3.60 13.57 -0.73
N ILE A 187 -4.78 13.32 -0.18
CA ILE A 187 -4.98 12.38 0.93
C ILE A 187 -5.46 10.99 0.46
N GLY A 188 -5.45 10.75 -0.86
CA GLY A 188 -5.88 9.51 -1.47
C GLY A 188 -7.39 9.29 -1.50
N GLN A 189 -8.15 10.36 -1.45
CA GLN A 189 -9.61 10.39 -1.64
C GLN A 189 -9.96 10.99 -3.00
N GLY A 190 -11.14 11.51 -3.16
CA GLY A 190 -11.65 11.95 -4.46
C GLY A 190 -12.04 10.76 -5.31
N THR A 191 -11.66 10.76 -6.57
CA THR A 191 -11.93 9.67 -7.52
C THR A 191 -10.77 8.67 -7.66
N ASN A 192 -9.72 8.76 -6.81
CA ASN A 192 -8.67 7.73 -6.73
C ASN A 192 -9.27 6.35 -6.47
N ASN A 193 -8.90 5.36 -7.30
CA ASN A 193 -9.51 4.03 -7.20
C ASN A 193 -8.54 2.95 -7.73
N PHE A 194 -7.95 2.15 -6.82
CA PHE A 194 -6.89 1.20 -7.13
C PHE A 194 -7.21 -0.21 -6.62
N THR A 195 -6.69 -1.21 -7.32
CA THR A 195 -6.71 -2.61 -6.88
C THR A 195 -5.69 -2.85 -5.77
N THR A 196 -5.85 -3.93 -5.01
CA THR A 196 -4.85 -4.32 -4.00
C THR A 196 -3.52 -4.69 -4.65
N VAL A 197 -3.54 -5.33 -5.82
CA VAL A 197 -2.31 -5.66 -6.56
C VAL A 197 -1.62 -4.39 -7.09
N GLY A 198 -2.37 -3.38 -7.56
CA GLY A 198 -1.81 -2.09 -7.94
C GLY A 198 -1.15 -1.37 -6.76
N LEU A 199 -1.78 -1.43 -5.57
CA LEU A 199 -1.19 -0.91 -4.33
C LEU A 199 0.04 -1.71 -3.88
N ALA A 200 0.11 -3.03 -4.17
CA ALA A 200 1.30 -3.84 -3.91
C ALA A 200 2.47 -3.38 -4.79
N ARG A 201 2.27 -3.21 -6.11
CA ARG A 201 3.30 -2.63 -7.00
C ARG A 201 3.79 -1.28 -6.50
N TYR A 202 2.88 -0.42 -6.14
CA TYR A 202 3.19 0.89 -5.59
C TYR A 202 4.08 0.82 -4.34
N VAL A 203 3.72 0.01 -3.34
CA VAL A 203 4.50 -0.07 -2.11
C VAL A 203 5.83 -0.80 -2.31
N THR A 204 5.93 -1.73 -3.27
CA THR A 204 7.20 -2.33 -3.72
C THR A 204 8.15 -1.25 -4.21
N THR A 205 7.64 -0.33 -5.05
CA THR A 205 8.40 0.80 -5.58
C THR A 205 8.84 1.77 -4.47
N VAL A 206 8.01 1.97 -3.45
CA VAL A 206 8.41 2.75 -2.25
C VAL A 206 9.52 2.03 -1.50
N ALA A 207 9.37 0.74 -1.24
CA ALA A 207 10.30 -0.05 -0.42
C ALA A 207 11.72 -0.11 -1.01
N ASN A 208 11.84 -0.25 -2.33
CA ASN A 208 13.13 -0.32 -3.02
C ASN A 208 13.69 1.03 -3.48
N SER A 209 13.13 2.14 -2.98
CA SER A 209 13.58 3.50 -3.32
C SER A 209 13.48 3.83 -4.81
N GLY A 210 12.40 3.39 -5.46
CA GLY A 210 11.98 3.96 -6.73
C GLY A 210 12.01 3.04 -7.95
N THR A 211 12.38 1.77 -7.83
CA THR A 211 12.30 0.84 -8.96
C THR A 211 10.89 0.25 -9.07
N CYS A 212 10.15 0.66 -10.09
CA CYS A 212 8.81 0.14 -10.37
C CYS A 212 8.90 -1.08 -11.30
N TYR A 213 8.56 -2.26 -10.78
CA TYR A 213 8.51 -3.49 -11.54
C TYR A 213 7.11 -3.75 -12.11
N ASP A 214 7.04 -4.44 -13.25
CA ASP A 214 5.84 -5.21 -13.58
C ASP A 214 5.76 -6.39 -12.61
N LEU A 215 4.59 -6.60 -12.01
CA LEU A 215 4.39 -7.76 -11.13
C LEU A 215 4.16 -9.02 -11.95
N THR A 216 4.58 -10.17 -11.41
CA THR A 216 4.41 -11.47 -12.06
C THR A 216 4.07 -12.57 -11.06
N LEU A 217 3.20 -13.48 -11.48
CA LEU A 217 2.91 -14.76 -10.81
C LEU A 217 3.79 -15.90 -11.34
N LEU A 218 4.54 -15.64 -12.42
CA LEU A 218 5.30 -16.65 -13.15
C LEU A 218 6.77 -16.61 -12.72
N ASP A 219 7.26 -17.73 -12.23
CA ASP A 219 8.67 -17.98 -11.95
C ASP A 219 9.38 -18.57 -13.17
N LYS A 220 8.85 -19.69 -13.70
CA LYS A 220 9.42 -20.38 -14.84
C LYS A 220 8.41 -21.25 -15.56
N VAL A 221 8.72 -21.59 -16.80
CA VAL A 221 8.02 -22.61 -17.58
C VAL A 221 8.98 -23.76 -17.89
N THR A 222 8.55 -24.98 -17.59
CA THR A 222 9.30 -26.21 -17.92
C THR A 222 8.50 -27.11 -18.86
N ASP A 223 9.20 -27.96 -19.62
CA ASP A 223 8.56 -29.05 -20.36
C ASP A 223 8.14 -30.20 -19.41
N THR A 224 7.50 -31.23 -19.96
CA THR A 224 7.05 -32.41 -19.21
C THR A 224 8.20 -33.23 -18.62
N SER A 225 9.42 -33.02 -19.09
CA SER A 225 10.64 -33.65 -18.61
C SER A 225 11.38 -32.84 -17.56
N GLY A 226 10.85 -31.65 -17.23
CA GLY A 226 11.44 -30.71 -16.25
C GLY A 226 12.53 -29.81 -16.85
N ASN A 227 12.77 -29.83 -18.17
CA ASN A 227 13.72 -28.91 -18.77
C ASN A 227 13.14 -27.47 -18.80
N LEU A 228 13.98 -26.51 -18.44
CA LEU A 228 13.59 -25.09 -18.43
C LEU A 228 13.37 -24.62 -19.87
N LEU A 229 12.15 -24.10 -20.15
CA LEU A 229 11.78 -23.50 -21.44
C LEU A 229 11.87 -21.97 -21.36
N VAL A 230 11.34 -21.39 -20.29
CA VAL A 230 11.35 -19.94 -20.05
C VAL A 230 11.65 -19.72 -18.57
N ASN A 231 12.57 -18.81 -18.31
CA ASN A 231 12.82 -18.28 -16.98
C ASN A 231 12.35 -16.83 -16.96
N TYR A 232 11.49 -16.49 -16.04
CA TYR A 232 11.06 -15.10 -15.89
C TYR A 232 12.11 -14.34 -15.11
N SER A 233 12.32 -13.10 -15.52
CA SER A 233 13.21 -12.16 -14.85
C SER A 233 12.45 -10.89 -14.54
N ALA A 234 12.92 -10.16 -13.52
CA ALA A 234 12.36 -8.87 -13.14
C ALA A 234 12.30 -7.93 -14.35
N ASN A 235 11.12 -7.37 -14.60
CA ASN A 235 10.91 -6.37 -15.63
C ASN A 235 10.72 -4.99 -14.98
N VAL A 236 11.72 -4.11 -15.16
CA VAL A 236 11.66 -2.74 -14.67
C VAL A 236 10.79 -1.91 -15.60
N ARG A 237 9.67 -1.45 -15.12
CA ARG A 237 8.73 -0.61 -15.85
C ARG A 237 9.16 0.85 -15.86
N ASN A 238 9.61 1.33 -14.71
CA ASN A 238 9.98 2.71 -14.50
C ASN A 238 10.96 2.84 -13.31
N THR A 239 11.68 3.95 -13.26
CA THR A 239 12.54 4.30 -12.13
C THR A 239 12.29 5.75 -11.72
N ILE A 240 12.12 5.98 -10.43
CA ILE A 240 11.94 7.32 -9.86
C ILE A 240 13.30 7.84 -9.42
N ASP A 241 13.86 8.76 -10.21
CA ASP A 241 15.10 9.45 -9.85
C ASP A 241 14.81 10.55 -8.82
N MET A 242 14.98 10.20 -7.54
CA MET A 242 14.72 11.08 -6.40
C MET A 242 15.88 10.99 -5.40
N PRO A 243 16.31 12.11 -4.79
CA PRO A 243 17.38 12.11 -3.80
C PRO A 243 17.15 11.09 -2.66
N GLN A 244 18.18 10.36 -2.27
CA GLN A 244 18.10 9.36 -1.20
C GLN A 244 17.59 9.96 0.12
N SER A 245 17.90 11.22 0.41
CA SER A 245 17.40 11.92 1.59
C SER A 245 15.86 12.05 1.61
N TYR A 246 15.22 12.15 0.44
CA TYR A 246 13.76 12.19 0.31
C TYR A 246 13.16 10.82 0.57
N TRP A 247 13.76 9.75 -0.01
CA TRP A 247 13.39 8.38 0.30
C TRP A 247 13.49 8.08 1.78
N ASN A 248 14.62 8.45 2.41
CA ASN A 248 14.84 8.26 3.83
C ASN A 248 13.76 8.95 4.68
N ALA A 249 13.33 10.16 4.30
CA ALA A 249 12.28 10.87 5.02
C ALA A 249 10.91 10.16 4.91
N ILE A 250 10.58 9.63 3.73
CA ILE A 250 9.35 8.86 3.51
C ILE A 250 9.40 7.55 4.30
N HIS A 251 10.49 6.79 4.21
CA HIS A 251 10.68 5.53 4.92
C HIS A 251 10.64 5.72 6.43
N GLN A 252 11.30 6.77 6.96
CA GLN A 252 11.25 7.12 8.37
C GLN A 252 9.80 7.41 8.82
N GLY A 253 9.05 8.13 8.01
CA GLY A 253 7.63 8.39 8.28
C GLY A 253 6.81 7.10 8.35
N MET A 254 7.03 6.17 7.40
CA MET A 254 6.38 4.85 7.38
C MET A 254 6.81 3.97 8.57
N ARG A 255 8.09 4.00 8.93
CA ARG A 255 8.60 3.30 10.12
C ARG A 255 7.92 3.81 11.39
N GLY A 256 7.80 5.13 11.54
CA GLY A 256 7.13 5.77 12.68
C GLY A 256 5.67 5.37 12.85
N VAL A 257 4.94 5.10 11.75
CA VAL A 257 3.56 4.58 11.83
C VAL A 257 3.51 3.24 12.56
N VAL A 258 4.41 2.32 12.23
CA VAL A 258 4.43 0.96 12.80
C VAL A 258 5.01 0.97 14.21
N GLN A 259 6.07 1.75 14.47
CA GLN A 259 6.64 1.92 15.81
C GLN A 259 5.63 2.40 16.86
N ASN A 260 4.64 3.18 16.45
CA ASN A 260 3.57 3.65 17.32
C ASN A 260 2.50 2.58 17.63
N LYS A 261 2.61 1.38 17.06
CA LYS A 261 1.66 0.28 17.28
C LYS A 261 2.14 -0.65 18.39
N LYS A 262 1.39 -0.71 19.48
CA LYS A 262 1.75 -1.53 20.68
C LYS A 262 1.99 -3.00 20.32
N TYR A 263 1.24 -3.55 19.37
CA TYR A 263 1.36 -4.96 18.97
C TYR A 263 2.59 -5.23 18.09
N TYR A 264 3.32 -4.19 17.66
CA TYR A 264 4.62 -4.30 16.97
C TYR A 264 5.81 -4.04 17.91
N GLN A 265 5.57 -3.70 19.18
CA GLN A 265 6.65 -3.64 20.16
C GLN A 265 7.23 -5.04 20.33
N ASP A 266 8.55 -5.13 20.36
CA ASP A 266 9.31 -6.38 20.48
C ASP A 266 9.10 -7.38 19.30
N PHE A 267 8.59 -6.93 18.17
CA PHE A 267 8.50 -7.75 16.96
C PHE A 267 9.89 -7.94 16.36
N GLY A 268 10.28 -9.20 16.08
CA GLY A 268 11.63 -9.59 15.71
C GLY A 268 12.16 -9.02 14.39
N VAL A 269 11.29 -8.47 13.55
CA VAL A 269 11.64 -7.83 12.28
C VAL A 269 11.09 -6.40 12.23
N GLU A 270 11.91 -5.46 11.86
CA GLU A 270 11.47 -4.08 11.72
C GLU A 270 10.58 -3.91 10.48
N VAL A 271 9.36 -3.45 10.69
CA VAL A 271 8.36 -3.21 9.63
C VAL A 271 8.15 -1.71 9.46
N ALA A 272 8.05 -1.26 8.22
CA ALA A 272 7.59 0.07 7.86
C ALA A 272 6.28 -0.02 7.08
N GLY A 273 5.36 0.93 7.28
CA GLY A 273 4.10 0.87 6.57
C GLY A 273 3.21 2.08 6.79
N LYS A 274 2.09 2.08 6.11
CA LYS A 274 1.09 3.13 6.20
C LYS A 274 -0.32 2.54 6.25
N THR A 275 -1.07 2.93 7.27
CA THR A 275 -2.50 2.64 7.37
C THR A 275 -3.30 3.59 6.49
N GLY A 276 -4.35 3.08 5.88
CA GLY A 276 -5.32 3.85 5.09
C GLY A 276 -6.74 3.55 5.54
N THR A 277 -7.56 4.58 5.53
CA THR A 277 -9.00 4.46 5.73
C THR A 277 -9.67 5.08 4.52
N ALA A 278 -10.47 4.30 3.81
CA ALA A 278 -11.20 4.75 2.64
C ALA A 278 -12.69 4.81 2.97
N GLU A 279 -13.25 6.00 2.82
CA GLU A 279 -14.69 6.22 2.86
C GLU A 279 -15.25 6.06 1.44
N GLU A 280 -16.16 5.13 1.25
CA GLU A 280 -16.80 4.86 -0.03
C GLU A 280 -18.27 5.29 0.02
N ASP A 281 -18.94 4.97 1.12
CA ASP A 281 -20.35 5.31 1.36
C ASP A 281 -20.53 5.64 2.86
N LYS A 282 -21.13 6.80 3.15
CA LYS A 282 -21.42 7.25 4.52
C LYS A 282 -22.35 6.32 5.30
N SER A 283 -23.10 5.48 4.60
CA SER A 283 -24.02 4.50 5.21
C SER A 283 -23.31 3.21 5.63
N ARG A 284 -22.04 3.00 5.23
CA ARG A 284 -21.27 1.79 5.50
C ARG A 284 -19.98 2.12 6.24
N PRO A 285 -19.45 1.18 7.05
CA PRO A 285 -18.12 1.35 7.65
C PRO A 285 -17.04 1.51 6.57
N ASN A 286 -16.01 2.27 6.90
CA ASN A 286 -14.87 2.49 6.02
C ASN A 286 -14.09 1.21 5.74
N HIS A 287 -13.43 1.14 4.59
CA HIS A 287 -12.44 0.10 4.32
C HIS A 287 -11.17 0.35 5.12
N GLY A 288 -10.61 -0.72 5.68
CA GLY A 288 -9.30 -0.70 6.32
C GLY A 288 -8.21 -1.14 5.34
N LEU A 289 -7.18 -0.30 5.15
CA LEU A 289 -6.04 -0.59 4.29
C LEU A 289 -4.73 -0.53 5.08
N PHE A 290 -3.78 -1.33 4.64
CA PHE A 290 -2.39 -1.23 5.05
C PHE A 290 -1.49 -1.51 3.85
N VAL A 291 -0.46 -0.69 3.67
CA VAL A 291 0.66 -0.97 2.76
C VAL A 291 1.94 -0.89 3.56
N GLY A 292 2.88 -1.80 3.32
CA GLY A 292 4.11 -1.82 4.10
C GLY A 292 5.14 -2.77 3.52
N TYR A 293 6.30 -2.82 4.17
CA TYR A 293 7.41 -3.67 3.78
C TYR A 293 8.26 -4.05 4.98
N ALA A 294 9.05 -5.08 4.82
CA ALA A 294 9.99 -5.58 5.82
C ALA A 294 11.16 -6.33 5.14
N PRO A 295 12.35 -6.40 5.80
CA PRO A 295 12.78 -5.56 6.92
C PRO A 295 12.89 -4.08 6.54
N TYR A 296 12.91 -3.19 7.52
CA TYR A 296 12.99 -1.73 7.28
C TYR A 296 14.28 -1.30 6.59
N ASP A 297 15.42 -1.77 7.09
CA ASP A 297 16.74 -1.33 6.60
C ASP A 297 17.17 -2.04 5.30
N ASN A 298 16.71 -3.27 5.06
CA ASN A 298 16.99 -4.05 3.86
C ASN A 298 15.70 -4.74 3.38
N PRO A 299 14.82 -4.04 2.69
CA PRO A 299 13.51 -4.55 2.30
C PRO A 299 13.60 -5.80 1.41
N GLU A 300 12.90 -6.87 1.80
CA GLU A 300 12.80 -8.14 1.08
C GLU A 300 11.40 -8.36 0.54
N VAL A 301 10.39 -8.07 1.36
CA VAL A 301 8.99 -8.27 1.03
C VAL A 301 8.18 -7.01 1.28
N SER A 302 7.29 -6.71 0.37
CA SER A 302 6.27 -5.68 0.54
C SER A 302 4.87 -6.27 0.51
N MET A 303 3.89 -5.55 1.05
CA MET A 303 2.52 -6.02 1.13
C MET A 303 1.50 -4.90 0.97
N ALA A 304 0.37 -5.24 0.36
CA ALA A 304 -0.84 -4.44 0.38
C ALA A 304 -2.00 -5.28 0.92
N ILE A 305 -2.76 -4.72 1.85
CA ILE A 305 -3.89 -5.38 2.52
C ILE A 305 -5.10 -4.47 2.44
N ARG A 306 -6.25 -5.04 2.06
CA ARG A 306 -7.57 -4.39 2.10
C ARG A 306 -8.56 -5.26 2.87
N ILE A 307 -9.28 -4.67 3.81
CA ILE A 307 -10.41 -5.28 4.53
C ILE A 307 -11.65 -4.42 4.24
N ALA A 308 -12.61 -4.99 3.54
CA ALA A 308 -13.83 -4.29 3.20
C ALA A 308 -14.66 -4.03 4.45
N ASN A 309 -15.16 -2.79 4.60
CA ASN A 309 -15.99 -2.37 5.71
C ASN A 309 -15.39 -2.76 7.08
N GLY A 310 -14.04 -2.76 7.15
CA GLY A 310 -13.28 -3.25 8.31
C GLY A 310 -13.27 -2.31 9.51
N TYR A 311 -14.08 -1.26 9.51
CA TYR A 311 -14.20 -0.23 10.55
C TYR A 311 -12.91 0.55 10.84
N SER A 312 -11.76 -0.13 10.92
CA SER A 312 -10.48 0.46 11.27
C SER A 312 -9.35 -0.12 10.43
N SER A 313 -8.51 0.76 9.92
CA SER A 313 -7.25 0.38 9.27
C SER A 313 -6.26 -0.32 10.22
N ASP A 314 -6.50 -0.25 11.52
CA ASP A 314 -5.69 -0.93 12.52
C ASP A 314 -5.78 -2.46 12.38
N TYR A 315 -6.93 -2.99 11.98
CA TYR A 315 -7.08 -4.43 11.70
C TYR A 315 -6.25 -4.90 10.52
N ALA A 316 -6.14 -4.10 9.45
CA ALA A 316 -5.26 -4.41 8.33
C ALA A 316 -3.78 -4.38 8.76
N CYS A 317 -3.42 -3.46 9.64
CA CYS A 317 -2.08 -3.41 10.22
C CYS A 317 -1.80 -4.56 11.19
N GLN A 318 -2.77 -5.03 11.98
CA GLN A 318 -2.63 -6.23 12.82
C GLN A 318 -2.46 -7.49 11.96
N LEU A 319 -3.21 -7.60 10.85
CA LEU A 319 -3.06 -8.71 9.91
C LEU A 319 -1.67 -8.73 9.30
N SER A 320 -1.08 -7.56 9.00
CA SER A 320 0.29 -7.50 8.48
C SER A 320 1.32 -8.11 9.45
N LYS A 321 1.14 -7.95 10.77
CA LYS A 321 1.99 -8.60 11.76
C LYS A 321 1.93 -10.13 11.62
N GLN A 322 0.72 -10.69 11.53
CA GLN A 322 0.54 -12.15 11.39
C GLN A 322 1.18 -12.68 10.10
N LEU A 323 1.03 -11.95 9.00
CA LEU A 323 1.65 -12.31 7.72
C LEU A 323 3.18 -12.28 7.79
N MET A 324 3.75 -11.26 8.44
CA MET A 324 5.20 -11.17 8.63
C MET A 324 5.72 -12.23 9.60
N THR A 325 4.96 -12.60 10.65
CA THR A 325 5.29 -13.73 11.53
C THR A 325 5.46 -15.02 10.73
N VAL A 326 4.54 -15.30 9.80
CA VAL A 326 4.62 -16.49 8.95
C VAL A 326 5.71 -16.38 7.91
N TYR A 327 5.84 -15.22 7.25
CA TYR A 327 6.83 -15.03 6.17
C TYR A 327 8.28 -15.17 6.67
N PHE A 328 8.56 -14.61 7.85
CA PHE A 328 9.90 -14.65 8.45
C PHE A 328 10.09 -15.81 9.43
N ASP A 329 9.17 -16.77 9.45
CA ASP A 329 9.22 -17.95 10.35
C ASP A 329 9.49 -17.58 11.82
N LEU A 330 8.84 -16.52 12.30
CA LEU A 330 8.95 -16.06 13.67
C LEU A 330 8.11 -16.94 14.60
N ASP A 331 8.39 -16.91 15.91
CA ASP A 331 7.56 -17.57 16.90
C ASP A 331 6.15 -16.95 16.99
N GLU A 332 5.26 -17.56 17.78
CA GLU A 332 3.87 -17.09 17.95
C GLU A 332 3.76 -15.66 18.51
N ASN A 333 4.79 -15.18 19.20
CA ASN A 333 4.88 -13.81 19.73
C ASN A 333 5.49 -12.83 18.70
N GLY A 334 6.08 -13.35 17.62
CA GLY A 334 6.76 -12.59 16.56
C GLY A 334 8.23 -12.33 16.89
N ALA A 335 8.85 -13.11 17.78
CA ALA A 335 10.28 -13.07 18.05
C ALA A 335 11.05 -13.99 17.08
N LEU A 336 12.33 -13.69 16.85
CA LEU A 336 13.22 -14.57 16.08
C LEU A 336 13.32 -15.93 16.75
N THR A 337 13.24 -17.00 15.97
CA THR A 337 13.48 -18.36 16.46
C THR A 337 14.97 -18.58 16.75
N ASP A 338 15.30 -19.55 17.61
CA ASP A 338 16.71 -19.84 17.97
C ASP A 338 17.61 -20.12 16.77
N SER A 339 17.06 -20.76 15.72
CA SER A 339 17.77 -21.02 14.47
C SER A 339 18.13 -19.75 13.69
N GLN A 340 17.26 -18.74 13.73
CA GLN A 340 17.46 -17.46 13.05
C GLN A 340 18.41 -16.55 13.84
N THR A 341 18.34 -16.61 15.17
CA THR A 341 19.29 -15.92 16.03
C THR A 341 20.71 -16.44 15.82
N ALA A 342 20.90 -17.72 15.64
CA ALA A 342 22.19 -18.33 15.33
C ALA A 342 22.73 -17.87 13.96
N LEU A 343 21.90 -17.83 12.91
CA LEU A 343 22.28 -17.35 11.58
C LEU A 343 22.66 -15.86 11.57
N SER A 344 21.96 -15.02 12.34
CA SER A 344 22.27 -13.60 12.43
C SER A 344 23.61 -13.35 13.18
N LEU A 345 23.96 -14.19 14.13
CA LEU A 345 25.26 -14.15 14.83
C LEU A 345 26.42 -14.62 13.94
N GLU A 346 26.21 -15.62 13.08
CA GLU A 346 27.24 -16.07 12.13
C GLU A 346 27.56 -15.03 11.05
N THR A 347 26.57 -14.26 10.58
CA THR A 347 26.78 -13.17 9.62
C THR A 347 27.54 -11.98 10.20
N VAL A 348 27.44 -11.74 11.50
CA VAL A 348 28.18 -10.67 12.18
C VAL A 348 29.63 -11.06 12.48
N VAL A 349 29.91 -12.35 12.67
CA VAL A 349 31.26 -12.86 12.96
C VAL A 349 32.07 -13.12 11.68
N GLY A 350 31.43 -13.31 10.52
CA GLY A 350 32.07 -13.56 9.23
C GLY A 350 32.54 -12.33 8.45
N GLY A 351 32.32 -11.10 8.97
CA GLY A 351 32.66 -9.84 8.32
C GLY A 351 33.98 -9.20 8.77
N GLY A 352 34.90 -9.97 9.34
CA GLY A 352 36.18 -9.49 9.79
C GLY A 352 37.33 -10.39 9.32
N ASP A 353 37.78 -10.15 8.06
CA ASP A 353 39.14 -10.40 7.58
C ASP A 353 39.43 -9.50 6.38
#